data_0d8413bf318263d7f3736c79673b5587
#
_entry.id   0d8413bf318263d7f3736c79673b5587
#
_cell.length_a   1.000
_cell.length_b   1.000
_cell.length_c   1.000
_cell.angle_alpha   90.00
_cell.angle_beta   90.00
_cell.angle_gamma   90.00
#
_symmetry.space_group_name_H-M   'P 1'
#
loop_
_entity.id
_entity.type
_entity.pdbx_description
1 polymer ?
#
loop_
_entity_poly.entity_id
_entity_poly.type
_entity_poly.pdbx_seq_one_letter_code
_entity_poly.pdbx_strand_id
1 'polypeptide(L)'
;MAKAKFDLVLYGATGFVGRQTVAMITAHADVLTHRLRWALAGRNQAKLEVVRREAGASAASAGIVVAAADDDAALDVLARGTRVVLSTAGPFDLMGSKLVAACVRHGTHYVDITGETPWVASLIKRHHDQAASQGTRIIPCCGFDSVPSDLGAWMLTQGMQQRHGVACVDVKAAFSMRGGLNGGTLASALNIMGSGQGAALADPFLLNPVGQRPTDVASHADPLLPRFDLDFKTWLAPFFMGPVNTRVVRRSAALLAYGENFHYQEYLRMGASPVGAMAAATLSTGMQASQLAMRWSPVRRLAARFAPKPGEGPSVAAMDGGSYRADMVGRSADGRQLRARVADRGDPGNRATTKMVCEAALALALDADALPQVGGVLTPASGLGQVLLDRLRAAGMTLSLEP
;
A
#
# COMPACT_ATOMS: atom_id res chain seq x y z
N MET A 1 -19.27 2.75 -24.91
CA MET A 1 -19.53 2.14 -23.59
C MET A 1 -20.61 2.93 -22.86
N ALA A 2 -21.57 2.29 -22.18
CA ALA A 2 -22.55 3.00 -21.35
C ALA A 2 -21.80 3.78 -20.24
N LYS A 3 -22.25 5.02 -19.96
CA LYS A 3 -21.63 5.89 -18.94
C LYS A 3 -21.75 5.20 -17.56
N ALA A 4 -20.64 5.00 -16.86
CA ALA A 4 -20.63 4.41 -15.52
C ALA A 4 -21.56 5.21 -14.58
N LYS A 5 -22.30 4.50 -13.72
CA LYS A 5 -23.21 5.09 -12.74
C LYS A 5 -22.44 5.85 -11.66
N PHE A 6 -21.30 5.28 -11.23
CA PHE A 6 -20.43 5.84 -10.19
C PHE A 6 -19.02 6.07 -10.73
N ASP A 7 -18.41 7.16 -10.30
CA ASP A 7 -17.00 7.42 -10.55
C ASP A 7 -16.12 6.63 -9.58
N LEU A 8 -16.60 6.41 -8.34
CA LEU A 8 -15.92 5.67 -7.28
C LEU A 8 -16.89 4.79 -6.49
N VAL A 9 -16.53 3.52 -6.26
CA VAL A 9 -17.21 2.65 -5.29
C VAL A 9 -16.23 2.21 -4.21
N LEU A 10 -16.56 2.46 -2.95
CA LEU A 10 -15.82 1.97 -1.78
C LEU A 10 -16.37 0.60 -1.37
N TYR A 11 -15.63 -0.47 -1.67
CA TYR A 11 -15.95 -1.83 -1.26
C TYR A 11 -15.34 -2.15 0.12
N GLY A 12 -16.16 -2.69 1.02
CA GLY A 12 -15.76 -2.92 2.41
C GLY A 12 -16.03 -1.72 3.34
N ALA A 13 -16.94 -0.83 2.97
CA ALA A 13 -17.26 0.41 3.68
C ALA A 13 -17.66 0.24 5.16
N THR A 14 -18.12 -0.95 5.57
CA THR A 14 -18.54 -1.26 6.95
C THR A 14 -17.40 -1.71 7.86
N GLY A 15 -16.22 -2.00 7.32
CA GLY A 15 -15.02 -2.38 8.06
C GLY A 15 -14.39 -1.21 8.84
N PHE A 16 -13.40 -1.51 9.70
CA PHE A 16 -12.73 -0.48 10.50
C PHE A 16 -12.07 0.61 9.63
N VAL A 17 -11.23 0.22 8.68
CA VAL A 17 -10.61 1.16 7.72
C VAL A 17 -11.67 1.72 6.76
N GLY A 18 -12.66 0.91 6.34
CA GLY A 18 -13.75 1.35 5.46
C GLY A 18 -14.52 2.54 6.00
N ARG A 19 -14.90 2.54 7.30
CA ARG A 19 -15.58 3.68 7.94
C ARG A 19 -14.72 4.95 7.95
N GLN A 20 -13.41 4.82 8.17
CA GLN A 20 -12.48 5.95 8.10
C GLN A 20 -12.35 6.47 6.66
N THR A 21 -12.34 5.54 5.69
CA THR A 21 -12.33 5.88 4.25
C THR A 21 -13.61 6.64 3.86
N VAL A 22 -14.78 6.22 4.37
CA VAL A 22 -16.04 6.96 4.19
C VAL A 22 -15.91 8.40 4.74
N ALA A 23 -15.40 8.55 5.97
CA ALA A 23 -15.21 9.87 6.57
C ALA A 23 -14.24 10.75 5.76
N MET A 24 -13.16 10.17 5.24
CA MET A 24 -12.20 10.89 4.39
C MET A 24 -12.84 11.33 3.06
N ILE A 25 -13.54 10.43 2.38
CA ILE A 25 -14.22 10.74 1.11
C ILE A 25 -15.26 11.84 1.32
N THR A 26 -16.08 11.75 2.37
CA THR A 26 -17.14 12.74 2.63
C THR A 26 -16.61 14.13 3.00
N ALA A 27 -15.40 14.22 3.53
CA ALA A 27 -14.73 15.49 3.82
C ALA A 27 -13.99 16.08 2.60
N HIS A 28 -13.85 15.31 1.51
CA HIS A 28 -13.08 15.74 0.35
C HIS A 28 -13.83 16.81 -0.47
N ALA A 29 -13.10 17.82 -0.96
CA ALA A 29 -13.68 18.96 -1.69
C ALA A 29 -14.50 18.54 -2.91
N ASP A 30 -14.06 17.52 -3.66
CA ASP A 30 -14.76 17.04 -4.86
C ASP A 30 -16.11 16.36 -4.54
N VAL A 31 -16.26 15.81 -3.32
CA VAL A 31 -17.54 15.30 -2.84
C VAL A 31 -18.44 16.45 -2.39
N LEU A 32 -17.89 17.39 -1.62
CA LEU A 32 -18.63 18.57 -1.13
C LEU A 32 -19.14 19.45 -2.26
N THR A 33 -18.42 19.49 -3.40
CA THR A 33 -18.82 20.23 -4.62
C THR A 33 -19.61 19.37 -5.61
N HIS A 34 -20.03 18.17 -5.24
CA HIS A 34 -20.79 17.22 -6.09
C HIS A 34 -20.10 16.85 -7.41
N ARG A 35 -18.78 16.97 -7.50
CA ARG A 35 -17.99 16.55 -8.67
C ARG A 35 -17.77 15.05 -8.77
N LEU A 36 -17.91 14.31 -7.65
CA LEU A 36 -17.71 12.86 -7.54
C LEU A 36 -19.04 12.16 -7.27
N ARG A 37 -19.44 11.26 -8.17
CA ARG A 37 -20.55 10.32 -7.94
C ARG A 37 -19.97 9.06 -7.32
N TRP A 38 -20.33 8.77 -6.07
CA TRP A 38 -19.73 7.65 -5.37
C TRP A 38 -20.76 6.78 -4.63
N ALA A 39 -20.34 5.58 -4.23
CA ALA A 39 -21.19 4.66 -3.47
C ALA A 39 -20.39 3.88 -2.44
N LEU A 40 -21.08 3.46 -1.37
CA LEU A 40 -20.63 2.49 -0.39
C LEU A 40 -21.03 1.10 -0.86
N ALA A 41 -20.10 0.13 -0.78
CA ALA A 41 -20.40 -1.25 -1.15
C ALA A 41 -19.98 -2.26 -0.08
N GLY A 42 -20.70 -3.38 -0.04
CA GLY A 42 -20.46 -4.48 0.88
C GLY A 42 -21.64 -5.45 0.90
N ARG A 43 -21.57 -6.50 1.73
CA ARG A 43 -22.53 -7.61 1.73
C ARG A 43 -23.86 -7.37 2.49
N ASN A 44 -23.94 -6.30 3.28
CA ASN A 44 -25.10 -6.07 4.18
C ASN A 44 -25.63 -4.64 4.02
N GLN A 45 -26.80 -4.51 3.38
CA GLN A 45 -27.43 -3.24 3.09
C GLN A 45 -27.70 -2.42 4.36
N ALA A 46 -28.27 -3.01 5.39
CA ALA A 46 -28.62 -2.27 6.61
C ALA A 46 -27.39 -1.66 7.30
N LYS A 47 -26.25 -2.39 7.32
CA LYS A 47 -25.00 -1.85 7.85
C LYS A 47 -24.43 -0.73 6.96
N LEU A 48 -24.57 -0.82 5.65
CA LEU A 48 -24.14 0.27 4.73
C LEU A 48 -24.99 1.52 4.94
N GLU A 49 -26.31 1.38 5.13
CA GLU A 49 -27.21 2.51 5.44
C GLU A 49 -26.87 3.17 6.78
N VAL A 50 -26.50 2.37 7.79
CA VAL A 50 -26.01 2.91 9.08
C VAL A 50 -24.75 3.75 8.86
N VAL A 51 -23.75 3.20 8.16
CA VAL A 51 -22.48 3.92 7.89
C VAL A 51 -22.73 5.21 7.11
N ARG A 52 -23.58 5.17 6.08
CA ARG A 52 -23.95 6.37 5.30
C ARG A 52 -24.60 7.43 6.17
N ARG A 53 -25.53 7.05 7.05
CA ARG A 53 -26.19 7.98 7.97
C ARG A 53 -25.22 8.58 8.99
N GLU A 54 -24.34 7.75 9.58
CA GLU A 54 -23.32 8.19 10.53
C GLU A 54 -22.31 9.17 9.92
N ALA A 55 -22.05 9.04 8.61
CA ALA A 55 -21.16 9.95 7.87
C ALA A 55 -21.79 11.33 7.58
N GLY A 56 -23.06 11.54 7.92
CA GLY A 56 -23.74 12.84 7.89
C GLY A 56 -24.23 13.27 6.49
N ALA A 57 -24.55 14.57 6.38
CA ALA A 57 -25.19 15.14 5.19
C ALA A 57 -24.35 14.97 3.90
N SER A 58 -23.04 15.06 3.99
CA SER A 58 -22.12 14.89 2.84
C SER A 58 -22.18 13.51 2.22
N ALA A 59 -22.63 12.49 2.98
CA ALA A 59 -22.81 11.13 2.47
C ALA A 59 -24.25 10.85 2.00
N ALA A 60 -25.19 11.78 2.15
CA ALA A 60 -26.61 11.56 1.84
C ALA A 60 -26.84 11.20 0.36
N SER A 61 -26.04 11.78 -0.55
CA SER A 61 -26.09 11.51 -1.99
C SER A 61 -25.33 10.26 -2.43
N ALA A 62 -24.58 9.61 -1.51
CA ALA A 62 -23.82 8.42 -1.83
C ALA A 62 -24.74 7.22 -2.10
N GLY A 63 -24.48 6.50 -3.19
CA GLY A 63 -25.20 5.27 -3.50
C GLY A 63 -24.89 4.14 -2.53
N ILE A 64 -25.72 3.10 -2.55
CA ILE A 64 -25.44 1.83 -1.86
C ILE A 64 -25.44 0.73 -2.91
N VAL A 65 -24.41 -0.12 -2.88
CA VAL A 65 -24.26 -1.31 -3.74
C VAL A 65 -24.07 -2.53 -2.86
N VAL A 66 -25.00 -3.45 -2.93
CA VAL A 66 -24.92 -4.72 -2.17
C VAL A 66 -24.23 -5.76 -3.05
N ALA A 67 -23.07 -6.23 -2.61
CA ALA A 67 -22.32 -7.28 -3.27
C ALA A 67 -21.51 -8.07 -2.22
N ALA A 68 -21.74 -9.37 -2.13
CA ALA A 68 -20.90 -10.25 -1.32
C ALA A 68 -19.65 -10.66 -2.11
N ALA A 69 -18.55 -10.98 -1.41
CA ALA A 69 -17.29 -11.31 -2.06
C ALA A 69 -17.31 -12.64 -2.83
N ASP A 70 -18.28 -13.49 -2.57
CA ASP A 70 -18.50 -14.78 -3.22
C ASP A 70 -19.60 -14.73 -4.30
N ASP A 71 -20.31 -13.60 -4.47
CA ASP A 71 -21.36 -13.39 -5.46
C ASP A 71 -20.78 -12.75 -6.75
N ASP A 72 -20.41 -13.59 -7.70
CA ASP A 72 -19.81 -13.17 -8.97
C ASP A 72 -20.75 -12.25 -9.77
N ALA A 73 -22.07 -12.50 -9.75
CA ALA A 73 -23.03 -11.70 -10.51
C ALA A 73 -23.16 -10.28 -9.93
N ALA A 74 -23.23 -10.16 -8.60
CA ALA A 74 -23.28 -8.86 -7.93
C ALA A 74 -21.96 -8.08 -8.11
N LEU A 75 -20.81 -8.75 -8.08
CA LEU A 75 -19.51 -8.14 -8.35
C LEU A 75 -19.38 -7.65 -9.79
N ASP A 76 -19.91 -8.40 -10.77
CA ASP A 76 -19.94 -7.96 -12.18
C ASP A 76 -20.85 -6.74 -12.39
N VAL A 77 -22.01 -6.69 -11.74
CA VAL A 77 -22.89 -5.52 -11.76
C VAL A 77 -22.19 -4.29 -11.15
N LEU A 78 -21.53 -4.47 -10.01
CA LEU A 78 -20.75 -3.42 -9.33
C LEU A 78 -19.66 -2.89 -10.27
N ALA A 79 -18.82 -3.78 -10.80
CA ALA A 79 -17.69 -3.40 -11.64
C ALA A 79 -18.16 -2.68 -12.91
N ARG A 80 -19.15 -3.23 -13.64
CA ARG A 80 -19.70 -2.63 -14.87
C ARG A 80 -20.26 -1.23 -14.63
N GLY A 81 -20.83 -0.98 -13.45
CA GLY A 81 -21.43 0.31 -13.09
C GLY A 81 -20.45 1.35 -12.56
N THR A 82 -19.14 1.07 -12.51
CA THR A 82 -18.18 1.85 -11.76
C THR A 82 -16.93 2.14 -12.58
N ARG A 83 -16.35 3.34 -12.47
CA ARG A 83 -15.05 3.67 -13.07
C ARG A 83 -13.89 3.17 -12.22
N VAL A 84 -13.96 3.35 -10.90
CA VAL A 84 -12.90 2.99 -9.95
C VAL A 84 -13.50 2.28 -8.75
N VAL A 85 -12.95 1.13 -8.39
CA VAL A 85 -13.22 0.43 -7.13
C VAL A 85 -12.06 0.66 -6.17
N LEU A 86 -12.35 1.19 -4.98
CA LEU A 86 -11.45 1.24 -3.84
C LEU A 86 -11.89 0.13 -2.87
N SER A 87 -11.01 -0.83 -2.59
CA SER A 87 -11.32 -1.93 -1.68
C SER A 87 -10.54 -1.82 -0.36
N THR A 88 -11.30 -1.94 0.75
CA THR A 88 -10.76 -2.09 2.12
C THR A 88 -11.18 -3.43 2.74
N ALA A 89 -11.67 -4.36 1.92
CA ALA A 89 -12.20 -5.64 2.37
C ALA A 89 -11.12 -6.72 2.39
N GLY A 90 -10.37 -6.79 3.47
CA GLY A 90 -9.38 -7.85 3.72
C GLY A 90 -9.92 -8.98 4.63
N PRO A 91 -9.22 -10.13 4.74
CA PRO A 91 -8.01 -10.52 4.02
C PRO A 91 -8.24 -10.58 2.49
N PHE A 92 -7.31 -10.00 1.72
CA PHE A 92 -7.51 -9.80 0.28
C PHE A 92 -7.40 -11.09 -0.52
N ASP A 93 -6.55 -12.03 -0.11
CA ASP A 93 -6.46 -13.37 -0.72
C ASP A 93 -7.82 -14.09 -0.68
N LEU A 94 -8.55 -13.94 0.43
CA LEU A 94 -9.86 -14.57 0.63
C LEU A 94 -11.01 -13.81 -0.03
N MET A 95 -10.97 -12.48 -0.05
CA MET A 95 -12.12 -11.62 -0.36
C MET A 95 -11.96 -10.82 -1.66
N GLY A 96 -10.71 -10.64 -2.16
CA GLY A 96 -10.41 -9.69 -3.23
C GLY A 96 -10.40 -10.28 -4.63
N SER A 97 -10.05 -11.58 -4.77
CA SER A 97 -9.75 -12.19 -6.07
C SER A 97 -10.88 -12.09 -7.10
N LYS A 98 -12.13 -12.36 -6.70
CA LYS A 98 -13.31 -12.28 -7.56
C LYS A 98 -13.65 -10.84 -7.95
N LEU A 99 -13.51 -9.90 -7.01
CA LEU A 99 -13.71 -8.47 -7.27
C LEU A 99 -12.71 -7.93 -8.28
N VAL A 100 -11.41 -8.24 -8.12
CA VAL A 100 -10.38 -7.85 -9.10
C VAL A 100 -10.66 -8.47 -10.46
N ALA A 101 -11.04 -9.75 -10.52
CA ALA A 101 -11.40 -10.41 -11.78
C ALA A 101 -12.59 -9.71 -12.47
N ALA A 102 -13.63 -9.30 -11.72
CA ALA A 102 -14.73 -8.51 -12.24
C ALA A 102 -14.27 -7.14 -12.75
N CYS A 103 -13.40 -6.44 -12.02
CA CYS A 103 -12.83 -5.17 -12.46
C CYS A 103 -12.08 -5.32 -13.79
N VAL A 104 -11.25 -6.34 -13.94
CA VAL A 104 -10.51 -6.60 -15.18
C VAL A 104 -11.46 -6.92 -16.34
N ARG A 105 -12.49 -7.77 -16.11
CA ARG A 105 -13.47 -8.10 -17.15
C ARG A 105 -14.23 -6.89 -17.71
N HIS A 106 -14.47 -5.89 -16.85
CA HIS A 106 -15.28 -4.73 -17.22
C HIS A 106 -14.47 -3.45 -17.49
N GLY A 107 -13.12 -3.51 -17.45
CA GLY A 107 -12.27 -2.35 -17.65
C GLY A 107 -12.35 -1.32 -16.51
N THR A 108 -12.71 -1.76 -15.32
CA THR A 108 -12.85 -0.93 -14.12
C THR A 108 -11.52 -0.84 -13.39
N HIS A 109 -11.06 0.36 -13.08
CA HIS A 109 -9.84 0.55 -12.30
C HIS A 109 -10.02 0.09 -10.85
N TYR A 110 -8.93 -0.33 -10.22
CA TYR A 110 -8.95 -0.89 -8.87
C TYR A 110 -7.78 -0.41 -8.04
N VAL A 111 -8.04 -0.05 -6.78
CA VAL A 111 -7.03 0.20 -5.74
C VAL A 111 -7.41 -0.50 -4.43
N ASP A 112 -6.41 -0.88 -3.64
CA ASP A 112 -6.59 -1.44 -2.30
C ASP A 112 -5.43 -1.09 -1.36
N ILE A 113 -5.50 -1.62 -0.14
CA ILE A 113 -4.52 -1.44 0.92
C ILE A 113 -3.89 -2.77 1.34
N THR A 114 -3.76 -3.73 0.42
CA THR A 114 -3.18 -5.03 0.75
C THR A 114 -1.69 -4.95 1.05
N GLY A 115 -1.22 -5.75 2.00
CA GLY A 115 0.18 -6.12 2.21
C GLY A 115 0.45 -7.59 1.82
N GLU A 116 -0.50 -8.26 1.17
CA GLU A 116 -0.45 -9.69 0.86
C GLU A 116 0.28 -9.93 -0.48
N THR A 117 1.61 -9.75 -0.51
CA THR A 117 2.41 -9.85 -1.76
C THR A 117 2.28 -11.18 -2.50
N PRO A 118 2.11 -12.36 -1.86
CA PRO A 118 1.82 -13.59 -2.60
C PRO A 118 0.50 -13.53 -3.38
N TRP A 119 -0.53 -12.90 -2.80
CA TRP A 119 -1.78 -12.66 -3.51
C TRP A 119 -1.58 -11.69 -4.68
N VAL A 120 -0.84 -10.60 -4.48
CA VAL A 120 -0.50 -9.66 -5.58
C VAL A 120 0.25 -10.37 -6.71
N ALA A 121 1.20 -11.27 -6.40
CA ALA A 121 1.87 -12.09 -7.41
C ALA A 121 0.89 -12.96 -8.21
N SER A 122 -0.14 -13.50 -7.54
CA SER A 122 -1.21 -14.25 -8.20
C SER A 122 -2.07 -13.38 -9.12
N LEU A 123 -2.33 -12.11 -8.73
CA LEU A 123 -3.03 -11.14 -9.59
C LEU A 123 -2.19 -10.79 -10.82
N ILE A 124 -0.90 -10.55 -10.66
CA ILE A 124 0.02 -10.29 -11.77
C ILE A 124 -0.06 -11.43 -12.78
N LYS A 125 0.12 -12.67 -12.31
CA LYS A 125 0.11 -13.85 -13.17
C LYS A 125 -1.21 -14.02 -13.94
N ARG A 126 -2.34 -13.71 -13.32
CA ARG A 126 -3.67 -13.97 -13.90
C ARG A 126 -4.22 -12.83 -14.73
N HIS A 127 -3.86 -11.60 -14.42
CA HIS A 127 -4.60 -10.43 -14.88
C HIS A 127 -3.74 -9.34 -15.50
N HIS A 128 -2.39 -9.39 -15.39
CA HIS A 128 -1.54 -8.28 -15.85
C HIS A 128 -1.73 -8.02 -17.35
N ASP A 129 -1.60 -9.04 -18.18
CA ASP A 129 -1.62 -8.89 -19.65
C ASP A 129 -3.00 -8.43 -20.16
N GLN A 130 -4.07 -9.00 -19.63
CA GLN A 130 -5.41 -8.57 -19.98
C GLN A 130 -5.67 -7.12 -19.56
N ALA A 131 -5.33 -6.75 -18.32
CA ALA A 131 -5.50 -5.39 -17.83
C ALA A 131 -4.62 -4.39 -18.62
N ALA A 132 -3.41 -4.79 -19.00
CA ALA A 132 -2.51 -3.99 -19.82
C ALA A 132 -3.09 -3.72 -21.22
N SER A 133 -3.58 -4.75 -21.88
CA SER A 133 -4.18 -4.62 -23.23
C SER A 133 -5.44 -3.74 -23.27
N GLN A 134 -6.16 -3.66 -22.14
CA GLN A 134 -7.37 -2.85 -21.99
C GLN A 134 -7.13 -1.44 -21.45
N GLY A 135 -5.90 -1.10 -21.04
CA GLY A 135 -5.59 0.14 -20.32
C GLY A 135 -6.19 0.19 -18.90
N THR A 136 -6.61 -0.96 -18.35
CA THR A 136 -7.17 -1.05 -16.99
C THR A 136 -6.04 -1.03 -15.97
N ARG A 137 -6.15 -0.19 -14.94
CA ARG A 137 -5.17 -0.08 -13.87
C ARG A 137 -5.66 -0.83 -12.64
N ILE A 138 -4.95 -1.88 -12.26
CA ILE A 138 -5.14 -2.63 -11.01
C ILE A 138 -3.94 -2.31 -10.13
N ILE A 139 -4.13 -1.48 -9.10
CA ILE A 139 -3.04 -0.94 -8.28
C ILE A 139 -3.24 -1.36 -6.83
N PRO A 140 -2.75 -2.54 -6.43
CA PRO A 140 -2.74 -2.94 -5.02
C PRO A 140 -1.72 -2.15 -4.21
N CYS A 141 -1.71 -2.30 -2.89
CA CYS A 141 -0.74 -1.72 -1.96
C CYS A 141 -0.75 -0.17 -1.93
N CYS A 142 -1.91 0.47 -2.09
CA CYS A 142 -2.05 1.94 -2.05
C CYS A 142 -2.17 2.51 -0.62
N GLY A 143 -1.70 1.80 0.40
CA GLY A 143 -1.64 2.26 1.79
C GLY A 143 -0.21 2.58 2.25
N PHE A 144 -0.06 2.77 3.57
CA PHE A 144 1.25 2.96 4.21
C PHE A 144 2.19 1.79 3.93
N ASP A 145 1.65 0.62 3.70
CA ASP A 145 2.42 -0.59 3.44
C ASP A 145 3.40 -0.41 2.27
N SER A 146 3.10 0.45 1.28
CA SER A 146 4.04 0.62 0.18
C SER A 146 4.16 2.04 -0.38
N VAL A 147 3.13 2.91 -0.27
CA VAL A 147 3.15 4.24 -0.90
C VAL A 147 4.35 5.09 -0.48
N PRO A 148 4.73 5.19 0.82
CA PRO A 148 5.89 5.99 1.22
C PRO A 148 7.20 5.47 0.64
N SER A 149 7.38 4.15 0.59
CA SER A 149 8.56 3.48 0.06
C SER A 149 8.65 3.66 -1.46
N ASP A 150 7.56 3.41 -2.15
CA ASP A 150 7.48 3.38 -3.60
C ASP A 150 7.60 4.78 -4.21
N LEU A 151 6.80 5.75 -3.73
CA LEU A 151 6.92 7.14 -4.18
C LEU A 151 8.21 7.81 -3.72
N GLY A 152 8.73 7.47 -2.54
CA GLY A 152 10.01 7.98 -2.07
C GLY A 152 11.18 7.54 -2.93
N ALA A 153 11.24 6.25 -3.31
CA ALA A 153 12.23 5.73 -4.23
C ALA A 153 12.06 6.35 -5.64
N TRP A 154 10.82 6.48 -6.11
CA TRP A 154 10.51 7.12 -7.38
C TRP A 154 10.97 8.59 -7.42
N MET A 155 10.70 9.38 -6.36
CA MET A 155 11.18 10.76 -6.26
C MET A 155 12.71 10.86 -6.34
N LEU A 156 13.43 9.95 -5.67
CA LEU A 156 14.88 9.93 -5.69
C LEU A 156 15.42 9.58 -7.09
N THR A 157 14.82 8.61 -7.77
CA THR A 157 15.24 8.23 -9.13
C THR A 157 14.97 9.35 -10.12
N GLN A 158 13.79 9.96 -10.08
CA GLN A 158 13.46 11.12 -10.94
C GLN A 158 14.34 12.32 -10.63
N GLY A 159 14.53 12.62 -9.34
CA GLY A 159 15.37 13.74 -8.90
C GLY A 159 16.85 13.57 -9.28
N MET A 160 17.40 12.35 -9.20
CA MET A 160 18.76 12.04 -9.62
C MET A 160 18.92 12.28 -11.13
N GLN A 161 17.97 11.80 -11.92
CA GLN A 161 17.98 12.02 -13.36
C GLN A 161 17.84 13.49 -13.73
N GLN A 162 16.90 14.22 -13.09
CA GLN A 162 16.65 15.64 -13.40
C GLN A 162 17.78 16.57 -12.97
N ARG A 163 18.37 16.35 -11.77
CA ARG A 163 19.40 17.24 -11.21
C ARG A 163 20.82 16.93 -11.72
N HIS A 164 21.07 15.66 -12.03
CA HIS A 164 22.43 15.19 -12.28
C HIS A 164 22.60 14.45 -13.62
N GLY A 165 21.50 14.11 -14.32
CA GLY A 165 21.55 13.38 -15.59
C GLY A 165 22.02 11.93 -15.46
N VAL A 166 22.00 11.35 -14.24
CA VAL A 166 22.48 9.98 -13.97
C VAL A 166 21.42 9.13 -13.28
N ALA A 167 21.53 7.81 -13.42
CA ALA A 167 20.62 6.86 -12.77
C ALA A 167 20.89 6.79 -11.25
N CYS A 168 19.82 6.67 -10.46
CA CYS A 168 19.89 6.29 -9.06
C CYS A 168 19.96 4.75 -8.98
N VAL A 169 21.04 4.20 -8.45
CA VAL A 169 21.26 2.74 -8.41
C VAL A 169 21.05 2.12 -7.04
N ASP A 170 21.06 2.91 -5.98
CA ASP A 170 20.82 2.43 -4.60
C ASP A 170 19.94 3.42 -3.84
N VAL A 171 18.93 2.92 -3.19
CA VAL A 171 18.06 3.67 -2.29
C VAL A 171 17.93 2.95 -0.95
N LYS A 172 18.21 3.69 0.11
CA LYS A 172 18.05 3.23 1.48
C LYS A 172 17.08 4.11 2.24
N ALA A 173 16.11 3.51 2.93
CA ALA A 173 15.10 4.19 3.74
C ALA A 173 15.21 3.85 5.22
N ALA A 174 15.06 4.86 6.10
CA ALA A 174 15.01 4.69 7.55
C ALA A 174 13.71 5.27 8.10
N PHE A 175 12.85 4.39 8.61
CA PHE A 175 11.53 4.72 9.13
C PHE A 175 11.58 5.01 10.63
N SER A 176 10.87 6.04 11.03
CA SER A 176 10.45 6.30 12.41
C SER A 176 8.93 6.37 12.42
N MET A 177 8.26 5.71 13.36
CA MET A 177 6.81 5.67 13.39
C MET A 177 6.26 5.59 14.81
N ARG A 178 5.07 6.14 14.99
CA ARG A 178 4.26 6.02 16.20
C ARG A 178 2.83 5.71 15.77
N GLY A 179 2.27 4.61 16.26
CA GLY A 179 0.91 4.19 15.91
C GLY A 179 0.64 2.75 16.32
N GLY A 180 -0.57 2.29 16.04
CA GLY A 180 -1.05 0.95 16.36
C GLY A 180 -1.44 0.15 15.11
N LEU A 181 -1.42 -1.17 15.24
CA LEU A 181 -1.95 -2.09 14.22
C LEU A 181 -3.47 -2.24 14.38
N ASN A 182 -4.19 -2.39 13.29
CA ASN A 182 -5.60 -2.77 13.31
C ASN A 182 -5.78 -4.29 13.10
N GLY A 183 -6.98 -4.79 13.43
CA GLY A 183 -7.29 -6.22 13.31
C GLY A 183 -7.22 -6.76 11.88
N GLY A 184 -7.43 -5.94 10.86
CA GLY A 184 -7.32 -6.32 9.46
C GLY A 184 -5.87 -6.64 9.07
N THR A 185 -4.92 -5.78 9.43
CA THR A 185 -3.48 -5.99 9.19
C THR A 185 -2.99 -7.28 9.84
N LEU A 186 -3.38 -7.52 11.09
CA LEU A 186 -2.97 -8.73 11.80
C LEU A 186 -3.63 -9.98 11.22
N ALA A 187 -4.90 -9.91 10.81
CA ALA A 187 -5.59 -11.01 10.16
C ALA A 187 -4.91 -11.41 8.83
N SER A 188 -4.51 -10.44 8.00
CA SER A 188 -3.77 -10.69 6.76
C SER A 188 -2.40 -11.34 7.04
N ALA A 189 -1.65 -10.85 8.04
CA ALA A 189 -0.36 -11.43 8.41
C ALA A 189 -0.51 -12.90 8.87
N LEU A 190 -1.50 -13.19 9.72
CA LEU A 190 -1.80 -14.55 10.18
C LEU A 190 -2.26 -15.46 9.03
N ASN A 191 -3.04 -14.93 8.09
CA ASN A 191 -3.47 -15.67 6.90
C ASN A 191 -2.29 -16.09 6.03
N ILE A 192 -1.36 -15.18 5.73
CA ILE A 192 -0.14 -15.49 4.97
C ILE A 192 0.69 -16.58 5.66
N MET A 193 0.88 -16.46 6.98
CA MET A 193 1.63 -17.45 7.74
C MET A 193 0.93 -18.82 7.81
N GLY A 194 -0.40 -18.83 7.78
CA GLY A 194 -1.23 -20.04 7.84
C GLY A 194 -1.39 -20.77 6.50
N SER A 195 -1.32 -20.06 5.40
CA SER A 195 -1.60 -20.55 4.04
C SER A 195 -0.43 -21.31 3.38
N GLY A 196 0.73 -21.39 4.05
CA GLY A 196 1.97 -21.94 3.46
C GLY A 196 2.65 -21.02 2.44
N GLN A 197 2.11 -19.85 2.19
CA GLN A 197 2.66 -18.86 1.24
C GLN A 197 3.88 -18.09 1.80
N GLY A 198 4.23 -18.31 3.07
CA GLY A 198 5.39 -17.68 3.71
C GLY A 198 6.72 -17.90 2.99
N ALA A 199 6.88 -19.04 2.31
CA ALA A 199 8.08 -19.32 1.52
C ALA A 199 8.22 -18.37 0.30
N ALA A 200 7.10 -17.95 -0.29
CA ALA A 200 7.10 -17.00 -1.40
C ALA A 200 7.60 -15.61 -0.97
N LEU A 201 7.40 -15.23 0.29
CA LEU A 201 7.91 -13.96 0.82
C LEU A 201 9.44 -13.92 0.89
N ALA A 202 10.12 -15.05 0.85
CA ALA A 202 11.58 -15.09 0.82
C ALA A 202 12.17 -14.65 -0.53
N ASP A 203 11.37 -14.68 -1.61
CA ASP A 203 11.80 -14.21 -2.93
C ASP A 203 11.80 -12.67 -2.99
N PRO A 204 12.98 -12.00 -3.09
CA PRO A 204 13.04 -10.55 -3.15
C PRO A 204 12.40 -9.94 -4.41
N PHE A 205 12.20 -10.74 -5.45
CA PHE A 205 11.67 -10.32 -6.76
C PHE A 205 10.34 -10.98 -7.11
N LEU A 206 9.59 -11.40 -6.09
CA LEU A 206 8.29 -12.08 -6.23
C LEU A 206 7.31 -11.37 -7.18
N LEU A 207 7.34 -10.03 -7.21
CA LEU A 207 6.41 -9.21 -7.99
C LEU A 207 6.99 -8.75 -9.35
N ASN A 208 8.28 -9.02 -9.63
CA ASN A 208 8.89 -8.54 -10.86
C ASN A 208 8.38 -9.29 -12.10
N PRO A 209 8.40 -8.64 -13.28
CA PRO A 209 8.15 -9.32 -14.53
C PRO A 209 9.12 -10.48 -14.74
N VAL A 210 8.66 -11.52 -15.45
CA VAL A 210 9.51 -12.66 -15.82
C VAL A 210 10.70 -12.17 -16.62
N GLY A 211 11.91 -12.67 -16.29
CA GLY A 211 13.16 -12.29 -16.94
C GLY A 211 13.80 -10.99 -16.43
N GLN A 212 13.13 -10.23 -15.57
CA GLN A 212 13.68 -8.99 -14.99
C GLN A 212 14.15 -9.21 -13.54
N ARG A 213 15.19 -10.03 -13.38
CA ARG A 213 15.85 -10.32 -12.11
C ARG A 213 17.35 -10.10 -12.25
N PRO A 214 18.02 -9.45 -11.29
CA PRO A 214 19.46 -9.38 -11.29
C PRO A 214 20.08 -10.76 -11.08
N THR A 215 21.33 -10.92 -11.47
CA THR A 215 22.09 -12.16 -11.26
C THR A 215 22.40 -12.41 -9.79
N ASP A 216 22.66 -11.35 -9.03
CA ASP A 216 22.89 -11.41 -7.57
C ASP A 216 21.58 -11.16 -6.80
N VAL A 217 20.73 -12.17 -6.73
CA VAL A 217 19.49 -12.13 -5.95
C VAL A 217 19.76 -12.03 -4.44
N ALA A 218 20.87 -12.61 -3.97
CA ALA A 218 21.19 -12.70 -2.55
C ALA A 218 21.44 -11.33 -1.90
N SER A 219 22.07 -10.39 -2.62
CA SER A 219 22.34 -9.02 -2.13
C SER A 219 21.04 -8.23 -1.88
N HIS A 220 19.95 -8.66 -2.48
CA HIS A 220 18.62 -8.05 -2.34
C HIS A 220 17.76 -8.67 -1.21
N ALA A 221 18.29 -9.61 -0.45
CA ALA A 221 17.58 -10.20 0.68
C ALA A 221 17.23 -9.13 1.72
N ASP A 222 16.09 -9.28 2.39
CA ASP A 222 15.69 -8.34 3.44
C ASP A 222 16.68 -8.40 4.62
N PRO A 223 17.00 -7.24 5.23
CA PRO A 223 17.89 -7.20 6.39
C PRO A 223 17.35 -8.02 7.56
N LEU A 224 18.21 -8.78 8.22
CA LEU A 224 17.86 -9.56 9.40
C LEU A 224 18.57 -9.07 10.66
N LEU A 225 19.70 -8.38 10.52
CA LEU A 225 20.56 -7.96 11.59
C LEU A 225 20.53 -6.46 11.81
N PRO A 226 20.73 -5.98 13.06
CA PRO A 226 20.90 -4.58 13.34
C PRO A 226 22.23 -4.08 12.78
N ARG A 227 22.28 -2.80 12.40
CA ARG A 227 23.51 -2.14 11.95
C ARG A 227 23.55 -0.67 12.36
N PHE A 228 24.73 -0.12 12.60
CA PHE A 228 24.91 1.32 12.66
C PHE A 228 25.06 1.86 11.24
N ASP A 229 24.31 2.90 10.93
CA ASP A 229 24.29 3.48 9.58
C ASP A 229 24.85 4.90 9.58
N LEU A 230 25.83 5.14 8.71
CA LEU A 230 26.55 6.43 8.64
C LEU A 230 25.72 7.53 7.98
N ASP A 231 24.81 7.20 7.04
CA ASP A 231 23.98 8.22 6.38
C ASP A 231 22.95 8.82 7.32
N PHE A 232 22.36 7.95 8.15
CA PHE A 232 21.35 8.35 9.12
C PHE A 232 21.93 8.60 10.52
N LYS A 233 23.21 8.29 10.74
CA LYS A 233 23.94 8.42 12.03
C LYS A 233 23.15 7.79 13.19
N THR A 234 22.66 6.57 12.99
CA THR A 234 21.77 5.88 13.93
C THR A 234 21.87 4.35 13.79
N TRP A 235 21.51 3.64 14.84
CA TRP A 235 21.25 2.21 14.75
C TRP A 235 19.95 1.95 13.98
N LEU A 236 20.01 0.99 13.08
CA LEU A 236 18.91 0.51 12.26
C LEU A 236 18.59 -0.93 12.62
N ALA A 237 17.30 -1.23 12.69
CA ALA A 237 16.77 -2.60 12.81
C ALA A 237 16.00 -2.97 11.52
N PRO A 238 15.79 -4.26 11.23
CA PRO A 238 14.90 -4.71 10.17
C PRO A 238 13.52 -4.06 10.28
N PHE A 239 12.93 -3.68 9.16
CA PHE A 239 11.57 -3.16 9.12
C PHE A 239 10.60 -4.32 8.85
N PHE A 240 9.57 -4.47 9.69
CA PHE A 240 8.62 -5.57 9.56
C PHE A 240 7.78 -5.51 8.27
N MET A 241 7.63 -4.31 7.66
CA MET A 241 7.00 -4.13 6.35
C MET A 241 7.96 -4.34 5.18
N GLY A 242 9.26 -4.48 5.43
CA GLY A 242 10.29 -4.70 4.41
C GLY A 242 9.92 -5.77 3.38
N PRO A 243 9.48 -6.97 3.82
CA PRO A 243 9.07 -8.04 2.89
C PRO A 243 7.90 -7.69 1.96
N VAL A 244 7.14 -6.65 2.24
CA VAL A 244 6.09 -6.11 1.36
C VAL A 244 6.65 -5.01 0.49
N ASN A 245 7.17 -3.96 1.10
CA ASN A 245 7.55 -2.72 0.44
C ASN A 245 8.67 -2.90 -0.57
N THR A 246 9.70 -3.68 -0.22
CA THR A 246 10.84 -3.91 -1.11
C THR A 246 10.44 -4.59 -2.42
N ARG A 247 9.44 -5.51 -2.39
CA ARG A 247 8.90 -6.16 -3.59
C ARG A 247 8.14 -5.17 -4.47
N VAL A 248 7.35 -4.27 -3.87
CA VAL A 248 6.62 -3.23 -4.59
C VAL A 248 7.58 -2.25 -5.24
N VAL A 249 8.58 -1.75 -4.52
CA VAL A 249 9.60 -0.82 -5.06
C VAL A 249 10.41 -1.47 -6.20
N ARG A 250 10.81 -2.74 -6.05
CA ARG A 250 11.54 -3.47 -7.11
C ARG A 250 10.68 -3.72 -8.35
N ARG A 251 9.37 -3.95 -8.16
CA ARG A 251 8.44 -4.00 -9.29
C ARG A 251 8.36 -2.64 -9.99
N SER A 252 8.28 -1.53 -9.24
CA SER A 252 8.32 -0.19 -9.82
C SER A 252 9.62 0.04 -10.59
N ALA A 253 10.76 -0.36 -10.02
CA ALA A 253 12.05 -0.25 -10.67
C ALA A 253 12.08 -1.00 -12.01
N ALA A 254 11.49 -2.20 -12.06
CA ALA A 254 11.37 -3.00 -13.28
C ALA A 254 10.43 -2.35 -14.31
N LEU A 255 9.24 -1.89 -13.88
CA LEU A 255 8.24 -1.31 -14.78
C LEU A 255 8.63 0.09 -15.31
N LEU A 256 9.39 0.86 -14.53
CA LEU A 256 9.80 2.23 -14.83
C LEU A 256 11.28 2.35 -15.25
N ALA A 257 11.97 1.21 -15.40
CA ALA A 257 13.35 1.15 -15.84
C ALA A 257 14.29 2.07 -15.02
N TYR A 258 14.32 1.92 -13.68
CA TYR A 258 15.22 2.71 -12.82
C TYR A 258 16.72 2.43 -13.10
N GLY A 259 17.02 1.34 -13.79
CA GLY A 259 18.34 0.92 -14.20
C GLY A 259 18.62 -0.53 -13.81
N GLU A 260 19.60 -1.12 -14.49
CA GLU A 260 20.09 -2.45 -14.15
C GLU A 260 20.70 -2.43 -12.74
N ASN A 261 20.45 -3.45 -11.95
CA ASN A 261 20.95 -3.59 -10.58
C ASN A 261 20.47 -2.51 -9.57
N PHE A 262 19.29 -1.91 -9.80
CA PHE A 262 18.70 -1.02 -8.80
C PHE A 262 18.50 -1.75 -7.48
N HIS A 263 19.08 -1.22 -6.40
CA HIS A 263 19.01 -1.77 -5.06
C HIS A 263 18.11 -0.91 -4.15
N TYR A 264 17.25 -1.56 -3.38
CA TYR A 264 16.39 -0.90 -2.40
C TYR A 264 16.34 -1.70 -1.10
N GLN A 265 16.60 -1.00 0.03
CA GLN A 265 16.47 -1.57 1.37
C GLN A 265 15.84 -0.57 2.33
N GLU A 266 15.10 -1.07 3.32
CA GLU A 266 14.46 -0.25 4.33
C GLU A 266 14.60 -0.80 5.74
N TYR A 267 14.58 0.12 6.71
CA TYR A 267 14.92 -0.15 8.11
C TYR A 267 14.06 0.67 9.06
N LEU A 268 13.98 0.23 10.32
CA LEU A 268 13.52 1.03 11.45
C LEU A 268 14.69 1.77 12.11
N ARG A 269 14.51 3.04 12.42
CA ARG A 269 15.45 3.88 13.15
C ARG A 269 15.32 3.65 14.65
N MET A 270 16.40 3.32 15.33
CA MET A 270 16.41 2.95 16.75
C MET A 270 17.15 3.94 17.66
N GLY A 271 17.78 4.99 17.11
CA GLY A 271 18.57 5.98 17.84
C GLY A 271 20.08 5.75 17.76
N ALA A 272 20.87 6.79 18.09
CA ALA A 272 22.32 6.77 17.93
C ALA A 272 23.08 6.22 19.15
N SER A 273 22.42 6.13 20.30
CA SER A 273 23.04 5.76 21.58
C SER A 273 23.21 4.24 21.74
N PRO A 274 23.97 3.76 22.73
CA PRO A 274 24.03 2.34 23.10
C PRO A 274 22.67 1.73 23.41
N VAL A 275 21.72 2.51 23.94
CA VAL A 275 20.32 2.09 24.14
C VAL A 275 19.65 1.80 22.79
N GLY A 276 19.91 2.62 21.77
CA GLY A 276 19.44 2.36 20.39
C GLY A 276 20.03 1.07 19.81
N ALA A 277 21.31 0.78 20.08
CA ALA A 277 21.94 -0.48 19.69
C ALA A 277 21.25 -1.70 20.31
N MET A 278 21.01 -1.65 21.62
CA MET A 278 20.31 -2.72 22.33
C MET A 278 18.88 -2.88 21.82
N ALA A 279 18.15 -1.80 21.62
CA ALA A 279 16.81 -1.83 21.08
C ALA A 279 16.77 -2.44 19.66
N ALA A 280 17.73 -2.08 18.80
CA ALA A 280 17.85 -2.67 17.46
C ALA A 280 18.14 -4.18 17.53
N ALA A 281 19.05 -4.62 18.42
CA ALA A 281 19.37 -6.04 18.60
C ALA A 281 18.17 -6.82 19.14
N THR A 282 17.49 -6.31 20.16
CA THR A 282 16.29 -6.93 20.75
C THR A 282 15.17 -7.08 19.72
N LEU A 283 14.89 -6.03 18.94
CA LEU A 283 13.87 -6.09 17.90
C LEU A 283 14.22 -7.10 16.82
N SER A 284 15.47 -7.09 16.34
CA SER A 284 15.94 -8.03 15.30
C SER A 284 15.83 -9.49 15.76
N THR A 285 16.29 -9.78 16.96
CA THR A 285 16.20 -11.13 17.53
C THR A 285 14.75 -11.55 17.79
N GLY A 286 13.93 -10.63 18.31
CA GLY A 286 12.50 -10.86 18.55
C GLY A 286 11.72 -11.15 17.26
N MET A 287 12.01 -10.44 16.18
CA MET A 287 11.40 -10.70 14.86
C MET A 287 11.76 -12.09 14.33
N GLN A 288 13.04 -12.48 14.40
CA GLN A 288 13.50 -13.81 13.94
C GLN A 288 12.88 -14.92 14.80
N ALA A 289 12.88 -14.77 16.11
CA ALA A 289 12.26 -15.73 17.03
C ALA A 289 10.75 -15.86 16.78
N SER A 290 10.06 -14.74 16.56
CA SER A 290 8.64 -14.72 16.20
C SER A 290 8.37 -15.44 14.88
N GLN A 291 9.15 -15.18 13.85
CA GLN A 291 9.01 -15.87 12.55
C GLN A 291 9.21 -17.40 12.72
N LEU A 292 10.19 -17.83 13.51
CA LEU A 292 10.43 -19.24 13.79
C LEU A 292 9.27 -19.85 14.59
N ALA A 293 8.82 -19.19 15.65
CA ALA A 293 7.72 -19.64 16.50
C ALA A 293 6.39 -19.75 15.72
N MET A 294 6.13 -18.83 14.81
CA MET A 294 4.93 -18.83 13.98
C MET A 294 4.89 -19.98 12.95
N ARG A 295 5.97 -20.72 12.75
CA ARG A 295 5.92 -21.98 11.97
C ARG A 295 5.11 -23.07 12.67
N TRP A 296 4.92 -22.98 14.00
CA TRP A 296 4.18 -23.96 14.78
C TRP A 296 2.70 -23.59 14.89
N SER A 297 1.82 -24.51 14.49
CA SER A 297 0.37 -24.27 14.48
C SER A 297 -0.23 -23.92 15.86
N PRO A 298 0.24 -24.45 17.01
CA PRO A 298 -0.25 -24.04 18.32
C PRO A 298 0.03 -22.56 18.61
N VAL A 299 1.23 -22.05 18.23
CA VAL A 299 1.61 -20.65 18.43
C VAL A 299 0.75 -19.73 17.58
N ARG A 300 0.51 -20.09 16.31
CA ARG A 300 -0.41 -19.31 15.45
C ARG A 300 -1.82 -19.26 16.02
N ARG A 301 -2.36 -20.37 16.53
CA ARG A 301 -3.69 -20.40 17.16
C ARG A 301 -3.75 -19.52 18.40
N LEU A 302 -2.70 -19.54 19.22
CA LEU A 302 -2.61 -18.67 20.39
C LEU A 302 -2.54 -17.20 20.00
N ALA A 303 -1.69 -16.83 19.04
CA ALA A 303 -1.58 -15.48 18.52
C ALA A 303 -2.93 -14.97 17.95
N ALA A 304 -3.63 -15.79 17.18
CA ALA A 304 -4.94 -15.46 16.65
C ALA A 304 -6.01 -15.22 17.74
N ARG A 305 -5.88 -15.87 18.91
CA ARG A 305 -6.82 -15.65 20.03
C ARG A 305 -6.67 -14.29 20.70
N PHE A 306 -5.45 -13.70 20.68
CA PHE A 306 -5.16 -12.38 21.22
C PHE A 306 -5.19 -11.27 20.18
N ALA A 307 -5.39 -11.62 18.91
CA ALA A 307 -5.51 -10.65 17.83
C ALA A 307 -6.77 -9.81 17.99
N PRO A 308 -6.74 -8.48 17.71
CA PRO A 308 -7.95 -7.68 17.56
C PRO A 308 -8.88 -8.31 16.53
N LYS A 309 -10.17 -8.34 16.82
CA LYS A 309 -11.16 -8.92 15.90
C LYS A 309 -11.30 -8.05 14.64
N PRO A 310 -11.74 -8.64 13.51
CA PRO A 310 -12.09 -7.86 12.33
C PRO A 310 -13.10 -6.76 12.69
N GLY A 311 -12.79 -5.51 12.35
CA GLY A 311 -13.59 -4.33 12.71
C GLY A 311 -13.14 -3.61 13.97
N GLU A 312 -12.16 -4.13 14.70
CA GLU A 312 -11.53 -3.48 15.85
C GLU A 312 -10.20 -2.83 15.44
N GLY A 313 -9.81 -1.78 16.16
CA GLY A 313 -8.56 -1.07 15.93
C GLY A 313 -8.26 -0.04 17.02
N PRO A 314 -7.22 0.78 16.88
CA PRO A 314 -6.84 1.80 17.84
C PRO A 314 -7.95 2.83 18.10
N SER A 315 -7.93 3.45 19.27
CA SER A 315 -8.82 4.57 19.55
C SER A 315 -8.53 5.77 18.63
N VAL A 316 -9.53 6.65 18.46
CA VAL A 316 -9.39 7.88 17.66
C VAL A 316 -8.20 8.71 18.14
N ALA A 317 -8.06 8.91 19.46
CA ALA A 317 -6.94 9.66 20.04
C ALA A 317 -5.57 9.02 19.75
N ALA A 318 -5.48 7.68 19.77
CA ALA A 318 -4.25 6.97 19.41
C ALA A 318 -3.91 7.10 17.93
N MET A 319 -4.92 7.07 17.06
CA MET A 319 -4.74 7.28 15.62
C MET A 319 -4.31 8.71 15.29
N ASP A 320 -4.95 9.71 15.89
CA ASP A 320 -4.65 11.13 15.63
C ASP A 320 -3.31 11.56 16.24
N GLY A 321 -2.90 10.96 17.37
CA GLY A 321 -1.60 11.17 18.00
C GLY A 321 -0.44 10.44 17.35
N GLY A 322 -0.70 9.61 16.33
CA GLY A 322 0.30 8.89 15.58
C GLY A 322 1.10 9.78 14.61
N SER A 323 2.14 9.22 14.05
CA SER A 323 2.92 9.85 12.98
C SER A 323 3.90 8.85 12.36
N TYR A 324 4.38 9.16 11.16
CA TYR A 324 5.54 8.46 10.61
C TYR A 324 6.45 9.41 9.83
N ARG A 325 7.70 9.00 9.69
CA ARG A 325 8.70 9.64 8.85
C ARG A 325 9.62 8.58 8.24
N ALA A 326 9.77 8.60 6.94
CA ALA A 326 10.78 7.89 6.19
C ALA A 326 11.80 8.90 5.66
N ASP A 327 13.03 8.88 6.20
CA ASP A 327 14.18 9.57 5.63
C ASP A 327 14.86 8.61 4.65
N MET A 328 15.18 9.07 3.46
CA MET A 328 15.73 8.24 2.40
C MET A 328 17.00 8.84 1.81
N VAL A 329 17.92 7.99 1.37
CA VAL A 329 19.14 8.38 0.67
C VAL A 329 19.23 7.58 -0.62
N GLY A 330 19.27 8.28 -1.75
CA GLY A 330 19.53 7.72 -3.07
C GLY A 330 20.96 7.98 -3.51
N ARG A 331 21.58 7.02 -4.20
CA ARG A 331 22.95 7.11 -4.73
C ARG A 331 23.02 6.72 -6.19
N SER A 332 23.87 7.40 -6.94
CA SER A 332 24.27 7.00 -8.28
C SER A 332 25.57 6.17 -8.23
N ALA A 333 25.91 5.53 -9.33
CA ALA A 333 27.13 4.72 -9.45
C ALA A 333 28.42 5.56 -9.31
N ASP A 334 28.38 6.86 -9.67
CA ASP A 334 29.49 7.80 -9.52
C ASP A 334 29.58 8.47 -8.13
N GLY A 335 28.73 8.04 -7.16
CA GLY A 335 28.77 8.45 -5.76
C GLY A 335 27.97 9.71 -5.43
N ARG A 336 27.22 10.30 -6.36
CA ARG A 336 26.29 11.41 -6.07
C ARG A 336 25.17 10.94 -5.16
N GLN A 337 24.69 11.84 -4.31
CA GLN A 337 23.64 11.54 -3.34
C GLN A 337 22.51 12.56 -3.43
N LEU A 338 21.30 12.07 -3.26
CA LEU A 338 20.11 12.88 -2.96
C LEU A 338 19.44 12.33 -1.70
N ARG A 339 18.76 13.21 -1.00
CA ARG A 339 17.93 12.83 0.15
C ARG A 339 16.47 13.11 -0.15
N ALA A 340 15.62 12.29 0.41
CA ALA A 340 14.18 12.50 0.36
C ALA A 340 13.56 12.28 1.73
N ARG A 341 12.44 12.92 1.95
CA ARG A 341 11.60 12.72 3.13
C ARG A 341 10.17 12.48 2.73
N VAL A 342 9.58 11.41 3.30
CA VAL A 342 8.14 11.14 3.26
C VAL A 342 7.64 11.07 4.69
N ALA A 343 6.68 11.93 5.06
CA ALA A 343 6.18 11.99 6.43
C ALA A 343 4.72 12.45 6.47
N ASP A 344 4.00 12.03 7.52
CA ASP A 344 2.65 12.51 7.80
C ASP A 344 2.34 12.44 9.30
N ARG A 345 1.32 13.20 9.70
CA ARG A 345 0.66 13.10 11.01
C ARG A 345 -0.50 12.10 10.92
N GLY A 346 -0.84 11.52 12.06
CA GLY A 346 -1.75 10.39 12.15
C GLY A 346 -1.00 9.06 12.06
N ASP A 347 -1.58 8.04 12.63
CA ASP A 347 -0.95 6.72 12.65
C ASP A 347 -0.81 6.14 11.24
N PRO A 348 0.29 5.41 10.96
CA PRO A 348 0.55 4.91 9.62
C PRO A 348 -0.50 3.88 9.16
N GLY A 349 -0.91 2.97 10.03
CA GLY A 349 -1.78 1.84 9.67
C GLY A 349 -3.24 2.20 9.40
N ASN A 350 -3.69 3.40 9.79
CA ASN A 350 -5.09 3.80 9.64
C ASN A 350 -5.22 5.18 8.99
N ARG A 351 -4.82 6.28 9.68
CA ARG A 351 -5.00 7.64 9.16
C ARG A 351 -4.23 7.89 7.87
N ALA A 352 -2.92 7.58 7.87
CA ALA A 352 -2.10 7.76 6.68
C ALA A 352 -2.50 6.80 5.55
N THR A 353 -2.76 5.53 5.87
CA THR A 353 -3.24 4.52 4.91
C THR A 353 -4.55 4.97 4.24
N THR A 354 -5.52 5.44 5.02
CA THR A 354 -6.80 5.93 4.49
C THR A 354 -6.60 7.11 3.55
N LYS A 355 -5.75 8.07 3.92
CA LYS A 355 -5.41 9.22 3.07
C LYS A 355 -4.80 8.77 1.74
N MET A 356 -3.80 7.90 1.79
CA MET A 356 -3.09 7.41 0.60
C MET A 356 -4.00 6.68 -0.37
N VAL A 357 -4.84 5.75 0.11
CA VAL A 357 -5.72 4.99 -0.77
C VAL A 357 -6.87 5.83 -1.31
N CYS A 358 -7.38 6.82 -0.55
CA CYS A 358 -8.36 7.77 -1.05
C CYS A 358 -7.78 8.61 -2.19
N GLU A 359 -6.59 9.20 -2.01
CA GLU A 359 -5.96 10.00 -3.05
C GLU A 359 -5.59 9.17 -4.28
N ALA A 360 -5.19 7.91 -4.11
CA ALA A 360 -4.95 6.98 -5.22
C ALA A 360 -6.25 6.70 -6.02
N ALA A 361 -7.36 6.47 -5.33
CA ALA A 361 -8.66 6.26 -5.98
C ALA A 361 -9.17 7.51 -6.67
N LEU A 362 -9.02 8.68 -6.04
CA LEU A 362 -9.41 9.97 -6.60
C LEU A 362 -8.56 10.35 -7.82
N ALA A 363 -7.27 10.06 -7.83
CA ALA A 363 -6.41 10.22 -9.00
C ALA A 363 -6.95 9.45 -10.21
N LEU A 364 -7.34 8.18 -10.00
CA LEU A 364 -7.95 7.36 -11.07
C LEU A 364 -9.32 7.89 -11.52
N ALA A 365 -10.11 8.44 -10.60
CA ALA A 365 -11.48 8.90 -10.90
C ALA A 365 -11.53 10.28 -11.54
N LEU A 366 -10.61 11.19 -11.19
CA LEU A 366 -10.70 12.61 -11.51
C LEU A 366 -9.58 13.09 -12.44
N ASP A 367 -8.39 12.48 -12.38
CA ASP A 367 -7.20 12.96 -13.09
C ASP A 367 -6.71 11.99 -14.18
N ALA A 368 -7.62 11.20 -14.75
CA ALA A 368 -7.31 10.11 -15.69
C ALA A 368 -6.42 10.55 -16.87
N ASP A 369 -6.60 11.79 -17.36
CA ASP A 369 -5.86 12.34 -18.49
C ASP A 369 -4.41 12.73 -18.14
N ALA A 370 -4.14 13.01 -16.86
CA ALA A 370 -2.81 13.34 -16.34
C ALA A 370 -2.00 12.11 -15.91
N LEU A 371 -2.65 10.94 -15.80
CA LEU A 371 -2.00 9.70 -15.38
C LEU A 371 -1.13 9.09 -16.47
N PRO A 372 -0.07 8.33 -16.12
CA PRO A 372 0.67 7.53 -17.09
C PRO A 372 -0.27 6.67 -17.95
N GLN A 373 -0.07 6.65 -19.26
CA GLN A 373 -0.91 5.90 -20.20
C GLN A 373 -0.52 4.42 -20.23
N VAL A 374 -0.71 3.75 -19.10
CA VAL A 374 -0.36 2.33 -18.88
C VAL A 374 -1.54 1.58 -18.27
N GLY A 375 -1.65 0.30 -18.57
CA GLY A 375 -2.57 -0.64 -17.94
C GLY A 375 -1.80 -1.81 -17.33
N GLY A 376 -2.49 -2.65 -16.56
CA GLY A 376 -1.92 -3.84 -15.94
C GLY A 376 -2.11 -3.89 -14.43
N VAL A 377 -1.51 -4.90 -13.80
CA VAL A 377 -1.33 -4.92 -12.34
C VAL A 377 -0.07 -4.12 -12.05
N LEU A 378 -0.25 -2.93 -11.49
CA LEU A 378 0.76 -1.88 -11.35
C LEU A 378 1.11 -1.67 -9.86
N THR A 379 2.04 -0.74 -9.62
CA THR A 379 2.36 -0.21 -8.28
C THR A 379 1.88 1.23 -8.16
N PRO A 380 1.83 1.83 -6.96
CA PRO A 380 1.50 3.24 -6.82
C PRO A 380 2.35 4.18 -7.69
N ALA A 381 3.66 3.98 -7.73
CA ALA A 381 4.55 4.79 -8.55
C ALA A 381 4.34 4.56 -10.05
N SER A 382 4.24 3.31 -10.51
CA SER A 382 4.12 3.01 -11.94
C SER A 382 2.75 3.33 -12.53
N GLY A 383 1.69 3.27 -11.72
CA GLY A 383 0.32 3.52 -12.18
C GLY A 383 -0.18 4.94 -11.98
N LEU A 384 0.37 5.68 -11.00
CA LEU A 384 -0.12 7.00 -10.59
C LEU A 384 0.97 8.07 -10.59
N GLY A 385 2.23 7.72 -10.28
CA GLY A 385 3.40 8.58 -10.41
C GLY A 385 3.25 9.98 -9.81
N GLN A 386 3.54 11.01 -10.62
CA GLN A 386 3.50 12.42 -10.21
C GLN A 386 2.11 12.86 -9.73
N VAL A 387 1.04 12.35 -10.33
CA VAL A 387 -0.34 12.73 -9.96
C VAL A 387 -0.62 12.35 -8.49
N LEU A 388 -0.29 11.12 -8.07
CA LEU A 388 -0.48 10.72 -6.70
C LEU A 388 0.42 11.51 -5.74
N LEU A 389 1.65 11.76 -6.12
CA LEU A 389 2.60 12.55 -5.33
C LEU A 389 2.06 13.96 -5.06
N ASP A 390 1.53 14.63 -6.08
CA ASP A 390 1.00 15.99 -5.96
C ASP A 390 -0.30 16.02 -5.14
N ARG A 391 -1.18 15.03 -5.32
CA ARG A 391 -2.40 14.89 -4.51
C ARG A 391 -2.07 14.68 -3.03
N LEU A 392 -1.11 13.83 -2.71
CA LEU A 392 -0.68 13.58 -1.33
C LEU A 392 -0.04 14.83 -0.68
N ARG A 393 0.72 15.62 -1.45
CA ARG A 393 1.22 16.92 -1.00
C ARG A 393 0.08 17.89 -0.73
N ALA A 394 -0.88 17.98 -1.62
CA ALA A 394 -2.08 18.82 -1.45
C ALA A 394 -2.92 18.37 -0.23
N ALA A 395 -2.93 17.07 0.07
CA ALA A 395 -3.55 16.50 1.27
C ALA A 395 -2.70 16.69 2.56
N GLY A 396 -1.62 17.48 2.50
CA GLY A 396 -0.80 17.87 3.65
C GLY A 396 0.31 16.90 4.04
N MET A 397 0.61 15.89 3.23
CA MET A 397 1.77 15.02 3.46
C MET A 397 3.08 15.70 3.03
N THR A 398 4.14 15.41 3.74
CA THR A 398 5.49 15.80 3.33
C THR A 398 6.05 14.76 2.37
N LEU A 399 6.27 15.14 1.11
CA LEU A 399 7.01 14.37 0.10
C LEU A 399 8.00 15.33 -0.55
N SER A 400 9.25 15.34 -0.11
CA SER A 400 10.24 16.33 -0.53
C SER A 400 11.59 15.69 -0.86
N LEU A 401 12.26 16.24 -1.87
CA LEU A 401 13.69 16.06 -2.06
C LEU A 401 14.42 17.14 -1.25
N GLU A 402 15.34 16.71 -0.42
CA GLU A 402 16.23 17.63 0.29
C GLU A 402 17.40 18.02 -0.63
N PRO A 403 18.00 19.19 -0.39
CA PRO A 403 19.18 19.64 -1.13
C PRO A 403 20.34 18.67 -1.08
#